data_4f34194a45efb4eef9207709bcfdbcb3
#
_entry.id   4f34194a45efb4eef9207709bcfdbcb3
#
_cell.length_a   1.000
_cell.length_b   1.000
_cell.length_c   1.000
_cell.angle_alpha   90.00
_cell.angle_beta   90.00
_cell.angle_gamma   90.00
#
_symmetry.space_group_name_H-M   'P 1'
#
loop_
_entity.id
_entity.type
_entity.pdbx_description
1 polymer ?
#
loop_
_entity_poly.entity_id
_entity_poly.type
_entity_poly.pdbx_seq_one_letter_code
_entity_poly.pdbx_strand_id
1 'polypeptide(L)'
;AVKKNIHARLARLPVCPELTRTCLPRNADVGTFLSVTVTVIQTSAIKVLEFEREFMCTSCKQIFTYQANIEHYYNFKALKCQNDSCHSMKLVSLSDKGTVPLKCKDYQEIKVQEQVQHLLLGTIPRSMWVVLENDLVDSCKAGDDVTICGIVMHRWSPLSVDTLCNIDMFMKANHILVTNEKKNAIVISKEMKDEFWSFWNEFQDYPLTGRNHILTSFCPQVYGLYVVKLAVILVLIGGVKRKDDIGTAVRGEIHLLLVGDPGLVKVSIICK
;
A
#
# COMPACT_ATOMS: atom_id res chain seq x y z
N ALA A 1 -19.56 11.77 -21.95
CA ALA A 1 -18.80 10.50 -21.98
C ALA A 1 -18.70 9.96 -20.56
N VAL A 2 -19.07 8.71 -20.33
CA VAL A 2 -18.92 8.04 -19.02
C VAL A 2 -17.42 7.80 -18.81
N LYS A 3 -16.86 8.24 -17.69
CA LYS A 3 -15.47 7.94 -17.32
C LYS A 3 -15.34 6.42 -17.12
N LYS A 4 -14.35 5.81 -17.75
CA LYS A 4 -13.98 4.41 -17.53
C LYS A 4 -13.16 4.31 -16.22
N ASN A 5 -13.19 3.14 -15.58
CA ASN A 5 -12.41 2.81 -14.37
C ASN A 5 -12.75 3.69 -13.13
N ILE A 6 -14.02 3.89 -12.85
CA ILE A 6 -14.48 4.50 -11.60
C ILE A 6 -14.71 3.39 -10.58
N HIS A 7 -14.05 3.49 -9.42
CA HIS A 7 -14.17 2.53 -8.34
C HIS A 7 -14.75 3.18 -7.08
N ALA A 8 -15.76 2.56 -6.48
CA ALA A 8 -16.28 2.98 -5.18
C ALA A 8 -15.34 2.50 -4.07
N ARG A 9 -14.89 3.41 -3.22
CA ARG A 9 -14.00 3.14 -2.09
C ARG A 9 -14.71 3.45 -0.78
N LEU A 10 -14.82 2.45 0.09
CA LEU A 10 -15.40 2.60 1.42
C LEU A 10 -14.27 2.87 2.42
N ALA A 11 -14.24 4.08 2.97
CA ALA A 11 -13.24 4.52 3.92
C ALA A 11 -13.90 4.96 5.23
N ARG A 12 -13.11 4.97 6.31
CA ARG A 12 -13.52 5.46 7.63
C ARG A 12 -14.79 4.77 8.15
N LEU A 13 -14.76 3.44 8.15
CA LEU A 13 -15.83 2.66 8.75
C LEU A 13 -16.02 3.02 10.23
N PRO A 14 -17.25 2.92 10.76
CA PRO A 14 -17.48 3.10 12.19
C PRO A 14 -16.70 2.06 12.99
N VAL A 15 -16.18 2.47 14.15
CA VAL A 15 -15.42 1.59 15.05
C VAL A 15 -16.44 0.70 15.79
N CYS A 16 -16.77 -0.43 15.19
CA CYS A 16 -17.61 -1.45 15.82
C CYS A 16 -16.94 -2.84 15.69
N PRO A 17 -17.15 -3.73 16.66
CA PRO A 17 -16.53 -5.07 16.66
C PRO A 17 -16.86 -5.91 15.43
N GLU A 18 -17.98 -5.66 14.78
CA GLU A 18 -18.42 -6.39 13.58
C GLU A 18 -17.63 -6.00 12.33
N LEU A 19 -17.24 -4.74 12.21
CA LEU A 19 -16.57 -4.20 11.02
C LEU A 19 -15.08 -3.96 11.23
N THR A 20 -14.64 -3.67 12.46
CA THR A 20 -13.26 -3.31 12.76
C THR A 20 -12.59 -4.40 13.58
N ARG A 21 -11.44 -4.88 13.10
CA ARG A 21 -10.62 -5.89 13.78
C ARG A 21 -9.22 -5.33 14.06
N THR A 22 -8.72 -5.60 15.25
CA THR A 22 -7.32 -5.34 15.63
C THR A 22 -6.39 -6.52 15.30
N CYS A 23 -6.97 -7.72 15.18
CA CYS A 23 -6.27 -8.94 14.79
C CYS A 23 -6.65 -9.34 13.36
N LEU A 24 -5.82 -10.15 12.72
CA LEU A 24 -6.13 -10.70 11.40
C LEU A 24 -7.42 -11.56 11.43
N PRO A 25 -8.23 -11.50 10.36
CA PRO A 25 -9.45 -12.28 10.22
C PRO A 25 -9.20 -13.79 10.39
N ARG A 26 -10.27 -14.50 10.73
CA ARG A 26 -10.29 -15.96 10.82
C ARG A 26 -11.23 -16.54 9.77
N ASN A 27 -11.25 -17.86 9.66
CA ASN A 27 -12.13 -18.56 8.71
C ASN A 27 -13.62 -18.20 8.87
N ALA A 28 -14.07 -17.87 10.08
CA ALA A 28 -15.44 -17.41 10.33
C ALA A 28 -15.77 -16.05 9.69
N ASP A 29 -14.75 -15.24 9.39
CA ASP A 29 -14.91 -13.90 8.82
C ASP A 29 -14.94 -13.92 7.27
N VAL A 30 -14.85 -15.09 6.64
CA VAL A 30 -14.84 -15.22 5.19
C VAL A 30 -16.18 -14.76 4.60
N GLY A 31 -16.10 -13.97 3.53
CA GLY A 31 -17.26 -13.33 2.90
C GLY A 31 -17.68 -12.02 3.55
N THR A 32 -17.11 -11.64 4.69
CA THR A 32 -17.44 -10.37 5.36
C THR A 32 -16.53 -9.23 4.89
N PHE A 33 -17.08 -8.02 4.93
CA PHE A 33 -16.32 -6.79 4.66
C PHE A 33 -15.80 -6.24 5.99
N LEU A 34 -14.49 -6.16 6.14
CA LEU A 34 -13.82 -5.78 7.38
C LEU A 34 -12.81 -4.66 7.18
N SER A 35 -12.54 -3.93 8.25
CA SER A 35 -11.43 -3.00 8.40
C SER A 35 -10.41 -3.57 9.37
N VAL A 36 -9.16 -3.70 8.92
CA VAL A 36 -8.07 -4.28 9.74
C VAL A 36 -6.87 -3.34 9.71
N THR A 37 -6.29 -3.07 10.89
CA THR A 37 -5.06 -2.28 11.01
C THR A 37 -3.86 -3.21 11.18
N VAL A 38 -2.91 -3.11 10.25
CA VAL A 38 -1.80 -4.05 10.08
C VAL A 38 -0.54 -3.34 9.61
N THR A 39 0.60 -4.03 9.69
CA THR A 39 1.88 -3.55 9.12
C THR A 39 2.21 -4.34 7.87
N VAL A 40 2.63 -3.66 6.82
CA VAL A 40 3.07 -4.27 5.55
C VAL A 40 4.49 -4.80 5.74
N ILE A 41 4.70 -6.11 5.55
CA ILE A 41 6.04 -6.73 5.65
C ILE A 41 6.68 -6.98 4.28
N GLN A 42 5.88 -7.18 3.25
CA GLN A 42 6.38 -7.48 1.92
C GLN A 42 5.40 -6.99 0.85
N THR A 43 5.94 -6.50 -0.26
CA THR A 43 5.17 -6.14 -1.46
C THR A 43 5.68 -6.96 -2.63
N SER A 44 4.76 -7.46 -3.47
CA SER A 44 5.13 -8.12 -4.72
C SER A 44 5.42 -7.10 -5.83
N ALA A 45 6.04 -7.55 -6.90
CA ALA A 45 6.12 -6.75 -8.13
C ALA A 45 4.70 -6.50 -8.70
N ILE A 46 4.53 -5.34 -9.31
CA ILE A 46 3.30 -4.98 -10.02
C ILE A 46 3.17 -5.87 -11.26
N LYS A 47 1.99 -6.45 -11.45
CA LYS A 47 1.66 -7.30 -12.59
C LYS A 47 0.43 -6.73 -13.29
N VAL A 48 0.36 -6.96 -14.58
CA VAL A 48 -0.85 -6.70 -15.37
C VAL A 48 -1.50 -8.04 -15.66
N LEU A 49 -2.74 -8.23 -15.22
CA LEU A 49 -3.48 -9.46 -15.40
C LEU A 49 -4.69 -9.26 -16.31
N GLU A 50 -4.89 -10.19 -17.22
CA GLU A 50 -6.13 -10.29 -17.98
C GLU A 50 -7.27 -10.72 -17.05
N PHE A 51 -8.33 -9.94 -16.98
CA PHE A 51 -9.48 -10.23 -16.10
C PHE A 51 -10.73 -10.66 -16.85
N GLU A 52 -10.79 -10.43 -18.17
CA GLU A 52 -11.90 -10.90 -19.00
C GLU A 52 -11.38 -11.49 -20.30
N ARG A 53 -11.96 -12.61 -20.71
CA ARG A 53 -11.66 -13.28 -21.97
C ARG A 53 -12.93 -13.74 -22.66
N GLU A 54 -12.95 -13.59 -23.98
CA GLU A 54 -14.08 -14.02 -24.82
C GLU A 54 -13.86 -15.46 -25.30
N PHE A 55 -14.92 -16.24 -25.20
CA PHE A 55 -14.97 -17.62 -25.68
C PHE A 55 -16.15 -17.80 -26.63
N MET A 56 -15.95 -18.66 -27.62
CA MET A 56 -16.99 -19.06 -28.56
C MET A 56 -17.30 -20.56 -28.37
N CYS A 57 -18.56 -20.89 -28.27
CA CYS A 57 -18.99 -22.30 -28.26
C CYS A 57 -18.87 -22.89 -29.67
N THR A 58 -18.25 -24.07 -29.79
CA THR A 58 -18.12 -24.75 -31.10
C THR A 58 -19.44 -25.29 -31.66
N SER A 59 -20.42 -25.59 -30.78
CA SER A 59 -21.71 -26.14 -31.16
C SER A 59 -22.75 -25.09 -31.55
N CYS A 60 -22.98 -24.09 -30.68
CA CYS A 60 -24.00 -23.06 -30.93
C CYS A 60 -23.40 -21.75 -31.50
N LYS A 61 -22.08 -21.66 -31.63
CA LYS A 61 -21.32 -20.47 -32.11
C LYS A 61 -21.61 -19.17 -31.35
N GLN A 62 -22.21 -19.23 -30.18
CA GLN A 62 -22.47 -18.07 -29.35
C GLN A 62 -21.19 -17.66 -28.66
N ILE A 63 -20.96 -16.32 -28.66
CA ILE A 63 -19.80 -15.68 -27.99
C ILE A 63 -20.25 -15.20 -26.61
N PHE A 64 -19.44 -15.45 -25.58
CA PHE A 64 -19.67 -15.01 -24.24
C PHE A 64 -18.35 -14.67 -23.54
N THR A 65 -18.43 -13.79 -22.56
CA THR A 65 -17.28 -13.29 -21.82
C THR A 65 -17.18 -14.02 -20.48
N TYR A 66 -16.02 -14.56 -20.19
CA TYR A 66 -15.69 -15.10 -18.86
C TYR A 66 -14.80 -14.14 -18.12
N GLN A 67 -15.11 -13.94 -16.83
CA GLN A 67 -14.24 -13.21 -15.90
C GLN A 67 -13.32 -14.18 -15.19
N ALA A 68 -12.06 -13.76 -15.01
CA ALA A 68 -11.08 -14.52 -14.25
C ALA A 68 -11.46 -14.54 -12.76
N ASN A 69 -11.48 -15.72 -12.17
CA ASN A 69 -11.85 -15.87 -10.76
C ASN A 69 -10.62 -15.68 -9.86
N ILE A 70 -10.69 -14.71 -8.94
CA ILE A 70 -9.65 -14.42 -7.97
C ILE A 70 -9.39 -15.59 -7.01
N GLU A 71 -10.43 -16.34 -6.65
CA GLU A 71 -10.35 -17.51 -5.77
C GLU A 71 -9.52 -18.64 -6.38
N HIS A 72 -9.44 -18.72 -7.69
CA HIS A 72 -8.65 -19.67 -8.45
C HIS A 72 -7.39 -19.05 -9.09
N TYR A 73 -6.76 -18.09 -8.44
CA TYR A 73 -5.55 -17.41 -8.94
C TYR A 73 -5.74 -16.80 -10.33
N TYR A 74 -6.91 -16.20 -10.58
CA TYR A 74 -7.27 -15.59 -11.88
C TYR A 74 -7.22 -16.56 -13.06
N ASN A 75 -7.41 -17.84 -12.82
CA ASN A 75 -7.54 -18.80 -13.90
C ASN A 75 -8.92 -18.71 -14.56
N PHE A 76 -8.93 -18.76 -15.90
CA PHE A 76 -10.16 -18.86 -16.67
C PHE A 76 -10.61 -20.33 -16.69
N LYS A 77 -11.65 -20.65 -15.94
CA LYS A 77 -12.23 -21.99 -15.92
C LYS A 77 -13.57 -21.98 -16.63
N ALA A 78 -13.53 -21.86 -17.97
CA ALA A 78 -14.71 -22.00 -18.80
C ALA A 78 -15.07 -23.50 -18.91
N LEU A 79 -16.08 -23.94 -18.16
CA LEU A 79 -16.43 -25.37 -18.07
C LEU A 79 -17.53 -25.78 -19.05
N LYS A 80 -18.47 -24.89 -19.36
CA LYS A 80 -19.64 -25.19 -20.20
C LYS A 80 -20.15 -23.93 -20.91
N CYS A 81 -20.91 -24.14 -21.98
CA CYS A 81 -21.61 -23.06 -22.64
C CYS A 81 -22.60 -22.37 -21.70
N GLN A 82 -22.73 -21.04 -21.80
CA GLN A 82 -23.69 -20.26 -21.02
C GLN A 82 -25.11 -20.26 -21.59
N ASN A 83 -25.30 -20.87 -22.76
CA ASN A 83 -26.63 -21.00 -23.37
C ASN A 83 -27.36 -22.18 -22.75
N ASP A 84 -28.52 -21.95 -22.15
CA ASP A 84 -29.32 -22.95 -21.46
C ASP A 84 -29.79 -24.09 -22.38
N SER A 85 -29.89 -23.84 -23.68
CA SER A 85 -30.25 -24.85 -24.70
C SER A 85 -29.05 -25.63 -25.24
N CYS A 86 -27.81 -25.31 -24.83
CA CYS A 86 -26.59 -25.92 -25.33
C CYS A 86 -25.75 -26.49 -24.19
N HIS A 87 -25.60 -27.80 -24.14
CA HIS A 87 -24.82 -28.50 -23.11
C HIS A 87 -23.36 -28.78 -23.51
N SER A 88 -22.84 -28.08 -24.53
CA SER A 88 -21.48 -28.30 -25.02
C SER A 88 -20.42 -27.82 -24.03
N MET A 89 -19.39 -28.65 -23.81
CA MET A 89 -18.19 -28.29 -23.04
C MET A 89 -17.02 -27.85 -23.92
N LYS A 90 -17.21 -27.85 -25.26
CA LYS A 90 -16.14 -27.46 -26.19
C LYS A 90 -16.19 -25.96 -26.47
N LEU A 91 -15.30 -25.24 -25.84
CA LEU A 91 -15.16 -23.78 -25.94
C LEU A 91 -13.80 -23.45 -26.56
N VAL A 92 -13.79 -22.48 -27.46
CA VAL A 92 -12.58 -21.97 -28.09
C VAL A 92 -12.40 -20.51 -27.67
N SER A 93 -11.21 -20.15 -27.20
CA SER A 93 -10.87 -18.74 -26.93
C SER A 93 -10.79 -17.99 -28.25
N LEU A 94 -11.42 -16.82 -28.30
CA LEU A 94 -11.32 -15.89 -29.44
C LEU A 94 -10.05 -15.05 -29.41
N SER A 95 -9.37 -15.02 -28.25
CA SER A 95 -8.08 -14.33 -28.15
C SER A 95 -7.02 -15.16 -28.89
N ASP A 96 -6.46 -14.59 -29.93
CA ASP A 96 -5.37 -15.21 -30.68
C ASP A 96 -4.15 -15.45 -29.80
N LYS A 97 -3.53 -16.63 -29.95
CA LYS A 97 -2.27 -16.93 -29.26
C LYS A 97 -1.19 -15.96 -29.76
N GLY A 98 -0.78 -15.03 -28.90
CA GLY A 98 0.27 -14.05 -29.19
C GLY A 98 -0.21 -12.60 -29.31
N THR A 99 -1.52 -12.34 -29.26
CA THR A 99 -2.03 -10.95 -29.15
C THR A 99 -2.06 -10.51 -27.70
N VAL A 100 -1.82 -9.21 -27.47
CA VAL A 100 -1.90 -8.61 -26.12
C VAL A 100 -3.36 -8.61 -25.67
N PRO A 101 -3.69 -9.12 -24.48
CA PRO A 101 -5.04 -9.08 -23.95
C PRO A 101 -5.58 -7.65 -23.88
N LEU A 102 -6.83 -7.45 -24.33
CA LEU A 102 -7.45 -6.12 -24.39
C LEU A 102 -8.00 -5.65 -23.04
N LYS A 103 -8.42 -6.59 -22.19
CA LYS A 103 -9.07 -6.30 -20.91
C LYS A 103 -8.16 -6.73 -19.76
N CYS A 104 -7.26 -5.83 -19.39
CA CYS A 104 -6.28 -6.03 -18.33
C CYS A 104 -6.54 -5.08 -17.16
N LYS A 105 -6.09 -5.48 -15.98
CA LYS A 105 -6.05 -4.66 -14.78
C LYS A 105 -4.72 -4.80 -14.08
N ASP A 106 -4.31 -3.74 -13.39
CA ASP A 106 -3.13 -3.76 -12.54
C ASP A 106 -3.41 -4.57 -11.27
N TYR A 107 -2.40 -5.33 -10.87
CA TYR A 107 -2.48 -6.27 -9.76
C TYR A 107 -1.21 -6.29 -8.96
N GLN A 108 -1.36 -6.30 -7.64
CA GLN A 108 -0.26 -6.43 -6.71
C GLN A 108 -0.71 -7.22 -5.47
N GLU A 109 0.16 -8.03 -4.93
CA GLU A 109 -0.03 -8.68 -3.64
C GLU A 109 0.88 -8.04 -2.59
N ILE A 110 0.34 -7.81 -1.42
CA ILE A 110 1.10 -7.39 -0.25
C ILE A 110 0.92 -8.42 0.86
N LYS A 111 1.98 -8.68 1.60
CA LYS A 111 1.92 -9.51 2.81
C LYS A 111 1.87 -8.60 4.00
N VAL A 112 0.84 -8.75 4.82
CA VAL A 112 0.61 -7.95 6.02
C VAL A 112 0.72 -8.79 7.28
N GLN A 113 1.06 -8.17 8.38
CA GLN A 113 1.24 -8.79 9.68
C GLN A 113 0.49 -8.00 10.75
N GLU A 114 0.02 -8.69 11.78
CA GLU A 114 -0.56 -8.07 12.98
C GLU A 114 0.44 -7.14 13.65
N GLN A 115 -0.02 -5.99 14.11
CA GLN A 115 0.83 -5.04 14.83
C GLN A 115 1.24 -5.62 16.19
N VAL A 116 2.54 -5.70 16.42
CA VAL A 116 3.11 -6.28 17.65
C VAL A 116 2.62 -5.55 18.92
N GLN A 117 2.32 -4.25 18.78
CA GLN A 117 1.84 -3.41 19.91
C GLN A 117 0.47 -3.84 20.46
N HIS A 118 -0.34 -4.53 19.67
CA HIS A 118 -1.67 -4.99 20.04
C HIS A 118 -1.73 -6.48 20.41
N LEU A 119 -0.58 -7.16 20.35
CA LEU A 119 -0.50 -8.58 20.68
C LEU A 119 -0.21 -8.79 22.18
N LEU A 120 -0.78 -9.83 22.74
CA LEU A 120 -0.46 -10.26 24.08
C LEU A 120 0.97 -10.80 24.14
N LEU A 121 1.65 -10.62 25.29
CA LEU A 121 2.99 -11.14 25.52
C LEU A 121 3.05 -12.65 25.23
N GLY A 122 3.99 -13.05 24.37
CA GLY A 122 4.19 -14.46 24.00
C GLY A 122 3.38 -14.96 22.81
N THR A 123 2.55 -14.12 22.17
CA THR A 123 1.87 -14.48 20.91
C THR A 123 2.75 -14.20 19.69
N ILE A 124 2.75 -15.16 18.77
CA ILE A 124 3.44 -15.00 17.48
C ILE A 124 2.51 -14.22 16.53
N PRO A 125 2.96 -13.10 15.95
CA PRO A 125 2.15 -12.32 15.02
C PRO A 125 1.86 -13.15 13.75
N ARG A 126 0.58 -13.20 13.37
CA ARG A 126 0.14 -13.88 12.14
C ARG A 126 0.34 -12.97 10.94
N SER A 127 0.46 -13.57 9.77
CA SER A 127 0.54 -12.84 8.50
C SER A 127 -0.53 -13.33 7.52
N MET A 128 -0.96 -12.44 6.62
CA MET A 128 -1.96 -12.72 5.60
C MET A 128 -1.61 -12.01 4.29
N TRP A 129 -2.02 -12.57 3.17
CA TRP A 129 -1.92 -11.92 1.88
C TRP A 129 -3.11 -10.99 1.65
N VAL A 130 -2.83 -9.84 1.05
CA VAL A 130 -3.85 -8.86 0.62
C VAL A 130 -3.64 -8.56 -0.85
N VAL A 131 -4.72 -8.60 -1.61
CA VAL A 131 -4.72 -8.33 -3.04
C VAL A 131 -5.16 -6.90 -3.31
N LEU A 132 -4.35 -6.20 -4.06
CA LEU A 132 -4.57 -4.83 -4.54
C LEU A 132 -4.84 -4.86 -6.03
N GLU A 133 -5.88 -4.15 -6.46
CA GLU A 133 -6.27 -4.05 -7.86
C GLU A 133 -6.39 -2.57 -8.28
N ASN A 134 -6.06 -2.30 -9.55
CA ASN A 134 -6.22 -1.00 -10.20
C ASN A 134 -5.47 0.14 -9.47
N ASP A 135 -6.20 1.18 -9.05
CA ASP A 135 -5.69 2.39 -8.39
C ASP A 135 -5.08 2.17 -6.99
N LEU A 136 -5.32 1.00 -6.37
CA LEU A 136 -4.69 0.64 -5.09
C LEU A 136 -3.27 0.09 -5.25
N VAL A 137 -2.86 -0.25 -6.47
CA VAL A 137 -1.52 -0.75 -6.74
C VAL A 137 -0.49 0.34 -6.44
N ASP A 138 0.62 -0.02 -5.79
CA ASP A 138 1.71 0.89 -5.38
C ASP A 138 1.30 1.99 -4.37
N SER A 139 0.20 1.79 -3.64
CA SER A 139 -0.30 2.74 -2.64
C SER A 139 0.42 2.66 -1.30
N CYS A 140 1.15 1.58 -1.02
CA CYS A 140 1.88 1.36 0.24
C CYS A 140 3.22 0.69 0.01
N LYS A 141 4.11 0.80 0.99
CA LYS A 141 5.46 0.23 0.98
C LYS A 141 5.65 -0.76 2.12
N ALA A 142 6.67 -1.62 2.01
CA ALA A 142 7.08 -2.47 3.12
C ALA A 142 7.54 -1.60 4.30
N GLY A 143 7.06 -1.91 5.50
CA GLY A 143 7.28 -1.13 6.72
C GLY A 143 6.15 -0.16 7.07
N ASP A 144 5.20 0.09 6.19
CA ASP A 144 4.08 0.99 6.46
C ASP A 144 3.03 0.32 7.37
N ASP A 145 2.51 1.11 8.31
CA ASP A 145 1.29 0.77 9.04
C ASP A 145 0.08 1.24 8.23
N VAL A 146 -0.80 0.30 7.93
CA VAL A 146 -1.94 0.54 7.05
C VAL A 146 -3.24 0.07 7.68
N THR A 147 -4.32 0.80 7.41
CA THR A 147 -5.69 0.34 7.67
C THR A 147 -6.31 -0.08 6.35
N ILE A 148 -6.62 -1.35 6.23
CA ILE A 148 -7.16 -1.96 5.01
C ILE A 148 -8.63 -2.28 5.23
N CYS A 149 -9.49 -1.78 4.35
CA CYS A 149 -10.90 -2.16 4.26
C CYS A 149 -11.07 -3.08 3.06
N GLY A 150 -11.67 -4.24 3.25
CA GLY A 150 -11.84 -5.21 2.18
C GLY A 150 -12.65 -6.44 2.56
N ILE A 151 -12.79 -7.34 1.60
CA ILE A 151 -13.52 -8.59 1.77
C ILE A 151 -12.53 -9.73 2.01
N VAL A 152 -12.80 -10.53 3.03
CA VAL A 152 -12.03 -11.75 3.32
C VAL A 152 -12.51 -12.87 2.40
N MET A 153 -11.58 -13.53 1.72
CA MET A 153 -11.88 -14.57 0.73
C MET A 153 -10.95 -15.78 0.91
N HIS A 154 -11.36 -16.90 0.37
CA HIS A 154 -10.51 -18.08 0.22
C HIS A 154 -9.88 -18.13 -1.16
N ARG A 155 -8.68 -18.70 -1.23
CA ARG A 155 -7.98 -19.00 -2.48
C ARG A 155 -7.42 -20.41 -2.42
N TRP A 156 -7.68 -21.20 -3.47
CA TRP A 156 -7.21 -22.58 -3.54
C TRP A 156 -6.77 -22.95 -4.95
N SER A 157 -5.82 -23.85 -5.02
CA SER A 157 -5.45 -24.49 -6.27
C SER A 157 -6.47 -25.57 -6.68
N PRO A 158 -6.64 -25.85 -7.97
CA PRO A 158 -7.50 -26.94 -8.41
C PRO A 158 -7.12 -28.25 -7.71
N LEU A 159 -8.15 -28.98 -7.27
CA LEU A 159 -7.95 -30.30 -6.67
C LEU A 159 -7.37 -31.26 -7.71
N SER A 160 -6.27 -31.91 -7.37
CA SER A 160 -5.80 -33.11 -8.04
C SER A 160 -6.18 -34.35 -7.23
N VAL A 161 -6.40 -35.46 -7.91
CA VAL A 161 -6.72 -36.74 -7.28
C VAL A 161 -5.58 -37.08 -6.31
N ASP A 162 -5.90 -37.48 -5.09
CA ASP A 162 -4.98 -37.91 -4.03
C ASP A 162 -4.13 -36.80 -3.34
N THR A 163 -4.43 -35.52 -3.55
CA THR A 163 -3.78 -34.44 -2.82
C THR A 163 -4.76 -33.66 -1.94
N LEU A 164 -4.30 -33.27 -0.73
CA LEU A 164 -5.06 -32.39 0.15
C LEU A 164 -5.19 -31.01 -0.51
N CYS A 165 -6.39 -30.46 -0.50
CA CYS A 165 -6.61 -29.09 -0.94
C CYS A 165 -6.06 -28.11 0.11
N ASN A 166 -5.02 -27.38 -0.24
CA ASN A 166 -4.54 -26.28 0.58
C ASN A 166 -5.37 -25.03 0.25
N ILE A 167 -6.08 -24.53 1.25
CA ILE A 167 -6.92 -23.34 1.14
C ILE A 167 -6.24 -22.22 1.88
N ASP A 168 -5.82 -21.19 1.16
CA ASP A 168 -5.24 -19.97 1.71
C ASP A 168 -6.33 -18.92 1.91
N MET A 169 -6.25 -18.23 3.04
CA MET A 169 -7.10 -17.09 3.31
C MET A 169 -6.39 -15.80 2.91
N PHE A 170 -7.09 -14.92 2.21
CA PHE A 170 -6.58 -13.63 1.80
C PHE A 170 -7.66 -12.55 1.90
N MET A 171 -7.27 -11.30 1.85
CA MET A 171 -8.21 -10.17 1.79
C MET A 171 -8.11 -9.48 0.43
N LYS A 172 -9.25 -9.25 -0.22
CA LYS A 172 -9.35 -8.36 -1.37
C LYS A 172 -9.58 -6.95 -0.89
N ALA A 173 -8.60 -6.08 -1.04
CA ALA A 173 -8.69 -4.69 -0.59
C ALA A 173 -9.69 -3.89 -1.44
N ASN A 174 -10.53 -3.11 -0.77
CA ASN A 174 -11.36 -2.09 -1.37
C ASN A 174 -10.75 -0.70 -1.15
N HIS A 175 -10.16 -0.45 0.02
CA HIS A 175 -9.51 0.81 0.37
C HIS A 175 -8.32 0.56 1.28
N ILE A 176 -7.26 1.37 1.10
CA ILE A 176 -6.07 1.36 1.96
C ILE A 176 -5.82 2.78 2.44
N LEU A 177 -5.57 2.91 3.72
CA LEU A 177 -5.14 4.12 4.36
C LEU A 177 -3.79 3.89 5.03
N VAL A 178 -2.75 4.58 4.54
CA VAL A 178 -1.43 4.55 5.16
C VAL A 178 -1.45 5.44 6.40
N THR A 179 -1.18 4.86 7.56
CA THR A 179 -1.29 5.57 8.85
C THR A 179 0.00 6.31 9.19
N ASN A 180 1.15 5.80 8.75
CA ASN A 180 2.45 6.41 9.03
C ASN A 180 2.62 7.79 8.39
N GLU A 181 2.04 8.02 7.22
CA GLU A 181 2.06 9.35 6.59
C GLU A 181 1.36 10.41 7.47
N LYS A 182 0.35 10.01 8.27
CA LYS A 182 -0.33 10.92 9.18
C LYS A 182 0.46 11.27 10.42
N LYS A 183 1.37 10.40 10.89
CA LYS A 183 2.26 10.71 12.04
C LYS A 183 3.25 11.81 11.68
N ASN A 184 3.59 11.95 10.41
CA ASN A 184 4.51 12.98 9.90
C ASN A 184 3.78 14.21 9.31
N ALA A 185 2.49 14.12 9.06
CA ALA A 185 1.69 15.27 8.63
C ALA A 185 1.30 16.08 9.87
N ILE A 186 2.20 16.91 10.37
CA ILE A 186 1.86 17.97 11.29
C ILE A 186 0.84 18.85 10.58
N VAL A 187 -0.41 18.84 11.05
CA VAL A 187 -1.44 19.74 10.52
C VAL A 187 -1.05 21.15 10.97
N ILE A 188 -0.38 21.87 10.07
CA ILE A 188 0.01 23.25 10.33
C ILE A 188 -1.28 24.08 10.38
N SER A 189 -1.65 24.54 11.58
CA SER A 189 -2.78 25.47 11.77
C SER A 189 -2.45 26.83 11.13
N LYS A 190 -3.51 27.64 10.91
CA LYS A 190 -3.32 29.01 10.41
C LYS A 190 -2.46 29.82 11.39
N GLU A 191 -2.70 29.68 12.68
CA GLU A 191 -1.96 30.35 13.77
C GLU A 191 -0.46 30.04 13.70
N MET A 192 -0.09 28.75 13.53
CA MET A 192 1.32 28.38 13.35
C MET A 192 1.93 28.99 12.09
N LYS A 193 1.18 29.10 11.00
CA LYS A 193 1.68 29.77 9.79
C LYS A 193 1.93 31.26 10.03
N ASP A 194 1.03 31.91 10.73
CA ASP A 194 1.13 33.33 11.04
C ASP A 194 2.34 33.60 11.98
N GLU A 195 2.62 32.69 12.93
CA GLU A 195 3.82 32.72 13.76
C GLU A 195 5.12 32.58 12.92
N PHE A 196 5.15 31.64 11.96
CA PHE A 196 6.29 31.48 11.07
C PHE A 196 6.52 32.72 10.19
N TRP A 197 5.43 33.31 9.67
CA TRP A 197 5.54 34.53 8.88
C TRP A 197 6.01 35.70 9.71
N SER A 198 5.51 35.87 10.95
CA SER A 198 5.94 36.93 11.84
C SER A 198 7.44 36.81 12.18
N PHE A 199 7.91 35.59 12.50
CA PHE A 199 9.31 35.31 12.74
C PHE A 199 10.20 35.70 11.55
N TRP A 200 9.86 35.29 10.34
CA TRP A 200 10.68 35.59 9.17
C TRP A 200 10.60 37.07 8.76
N ASN A 201 9.49 37.75 9.00
CA ASN A 201 9.36 39.20 8.79
C ASN A 201 10.27 40.01 9.75
N GLU A 202 10.44 39.53 10.98
CA GLU A 202 11.36 40.16 11.94
C GLU A 202 12.83 40.10 11.48
N PHE A 203 13.20 38.99 10.79
CA PHE A 203 14.56 38.77 10.31
C PHE A 203 14.74 39.03 8.81
N GLN A 204 13.83 39.75 8.17
CA GLN A 204 13.85 39.98 6.72
C GLN A 204 15.17 40.68 6.26
N ASP A 205 15.68 41.61 7.00
CA ASP A 205 16.93 42.34 6.68
C ASP A 205 18.19 41.49 6.94
N TYR A 206 18.11 40.55 7.89
CA TYR A 206 19.25 39.71 8.31
C TYR A 206 18.82 38.24 8.45
N PRO A 207 18.53 37.52 7.34
CA PRO A 207 18.00 36.15 7.39
C PRO A 207 18.98 35.13 8.01
N LEU A 208 20.30 35.44 7.97
CA LEU A 208 21.31 34.60 8.62
C LEU A 208 21.21 34.64 10.16
N THR A 209 20.74 35.74 10.73
CA THR A 209 20.51 35.86 12.18
C THR A 209 19.32 34.99 12.58
N GLY A 210 18.22 35.03 11.85
CA GLY A 210 17.06 34.14 12.05
C GLY A 210 17.45 32.66 11.99
N ARG A 211 18.24 32.26 10.98
CA ARG A 211 18.81 30.90 10.92
C ARG A 211 19.61 30.54 12.16
N ASN A 212 20.46 31.45 12.64
CA ASN A 212 21.28 31.19 13.81
C ASN A 212 20.45 31.06 15.09
N HIS A 213 19.34 31.78 15.23
CA HIS A 213 18.37 31.58 16.30
C HIS A 213 17.77 30.18 16.28
N ILE A 214 17.36 29.69 15.11
CA ILE A 214 16.86 28.32 14.95
C ILE A 214 17.94 27.30 15.35
N LEU A 215 19.19 27.48 14.88
CA LEU A 215 20.30 26.58 15.22
C LEU A 215 20.63 26.56 16.72
N THR A 216 20.47 27.68 17.38
CA THR A 216 20.73 27.79 18.83
C THR A 216 19.63 27.08 19.64
N SER A 217 18.39 27.21 19.21
CA SER A 217 17.23 26.53 19.84
C SER A 217 17.18 25.03 19.54
N PHE A 218 17.85 24.60 18.43
CA PHE A 218 17.94 23.17 18.09
C PHE A 218 18.93 22.46 19.02
N CYS A 219 18.45 21.48 19.78
CA CYS A 219 19.25 20.72 20.76
C CYS A 219 20.09 21.62 21.71
N PRO A 220 19.48 22.43 22.59
CA PRO A 220 20.19 23.39 23.45
C PRO A 220 21.15 22.71 24.42
N GLN A 221 20.95 21.42 24.72
CA GLN A 221 21.84 20.61 25.57
C GLN A 221 23.21 20.38 24.97
N VAL A 222 23.36 20.55 23.64
CA VAL A 222 24.63 20.41 22.94
C VAL A 222 25.19 21.76 22.66
N TYR A 223 26.27 22.12 23.35
CA TYR A 223 26.98 23.37 23.13
C TYR A 223 27.92 23.25 21.92
N GLY A 224 27.98 24.31 21.11
CA GLY A 224 28.82 24.33 19.91
C GLY A 224 28.29 23.45 18.78
N LEU A 225 29.18 22.77 18.04
CA LEU A 225 28.89 21.89 16.92
C LEU A 225 27.97 22.50 15.85
N TYR A 226 28.14 23.80 15.59
CA TYR A 226 27.30 24.56 14.66
C TYR A 226 27.13 23.91 13.31
N VAL A 227 28.21 23.41 12.69
CA VAL A 227 28.18 22.76 11.36
C VAL A 227 27.39 21.46 11.41
N VAL A 228 27.53 20.68 12.48
CA VAL A 228 26.80 19.40 12.65
C VAL A 228 25.30 19.66 12.84
N LYS A 229 24.94 20.65 13.68
CA LYS A 229 23.54 21.06 13.86
C LYS A 229 22.92 21.53 12.55
N LEU A 230 23.63 22.34 11.78
CA LEU A 230 23.20 22.79 10.46
C LEU A 230 23.01 21.64 9.50
N ALA A 231 23.95 20.71 9.44
CA ALA A 231 23.83 19.51 8.59
C ALA A 231 22.62 18.65 8.95
N VAL A 232 22.37 18.43 10.25
CA VAL A 232 21.21 17.64 10.71
C VAL A 232 19.91 18.35 10.35
N ILE A 233 19.80 19.67 10.53
CA ILE A 233 18.58 20.42 10.13
C ILE A 233 18.35 20.34 8.63
N LEU A 234 19.40 20.45 7.80
CA LEU A 234 19.27 20.32 6.34
C LEU A 234 18.79 18.91 5.93
N VAL A 235 19.25 17.88 6.63
CA VAL A 235 18.78 16.50 6.40
C VAL A 235 17.30 16.36 6.79
N LEU A 236 16.87 16.96 7.91
CA LEU A 236 15.47 16.94 8.35
C LEU A 236 14.54 17.68 7.37
N ILE A 237 15.00 18.80 6.80
CA ILE A 237 14.24 19.51 5.76
C ILE A 237 14.13 18.65 4.49
N GLY A 238 15.18 17.90 4.16
CA GLY A 238 15.24 17.07 2.97
C GLY A 238 15.27 17.85 1.67
N GLY A 239 15.10 17.15 0.58
CA GLY A 239 15.02 17.70 -0.78
C GLY A 239 13.69 17.33 -1.46
N VAL A 240 13.48 17.85 -2.65
CA VAL A 240 12.29 17.57 -3.47
C VAL A 240 12.59 16.42 -4.43
N LYS A 241 11.78 15.37 -4.36
CA LYS A 241 11.84 14.26 -5.34
C LYS A 241 11.49 14.79 -6.73
N ARG A 242 12.34 14.54 -7.70
CA ARG A 242 12.12 14.92 -9.10
C ARG A 242 12.16 13.68 -9.99
N LYS A 243 11.36 13.71 -11.05
CA LYS A 243 11.50 12.78 -12.17
C LYS A 243 12.01 13.60 -13.36
N ASP A 244 13.10 13.15 -13.94
CA ASP A 244 13.62 13.75 -15.18
C ASP A 244 12.75 13.31 -16.35
N ASP A 245 12.81 14.08 -17.45
CA ASP A 245 12.06 13.82 -18.69
C ASP A 245 12.36 12.42 -19.29
N ILE A 246 13.49 11.83 -18.93
CA ILE A 246 13.94 10.49 -19.33
C ILE A 246 13.33 9.38 -18.44
N GLY A 247 12.54 9.77 -17.40
CA GLY A 247 11.89 8.82 -16.46
C GLY A 247 12.73 8.41 -15.26
N THR A 248 13.96 8.92 -15.12
CA THR A 248 14.81 8.63 -13.96
C THR A 248 14.31 9.40 -12.73
N ALA A 249 14.03 8.67 -11.64
CA ALA A 249 13.60 9.27 -10.39
C ALA A 249 14.82 9.68 -9.55
N VAL A 250 14.97 10.98 -9.28
CA VAL A 250 15.97 11.51 -8.34
C VAL A 250 15.34 11.58 -6.96
N ARG A 251 15.97 10.92 -5.98
CA ARG A 251 15.50 10.92 -4.59
C ARG A 251 15.60 12.31 -3.97
N GLY A 252 14.62 12.69 -3.16
CA GLY A 252 14.66 13.88 -2.32
C GLY A 252 15.25 13.64 -0.93
N GLU A 253 15.62 12.41 -0.60
CA GLU A 253 16.13 12.03 0.71
C GLU A 253 17.65 12.27 0.76
N ILE A 254 18.08 13.04 1.76
CA ILE A 254 19.49 13.34 2.03
C ILE A 254 19.95 12.45 3.17
N HIS A 255 21.10 11.81 3.03
CA HIS A 255 21.69 10.96 4.05
C HIS A 255 22.91 11.64 4.66
N LEU A 256 23.03 11.59 6.00
CA LEU A 256 24.17 12.11 6.75
C LEU A 256 24.84 10.99 7.52
N LEU A 257 26.16 10.85 7.34
CA LEU A 257 26.98 9.92 8.10
C LEU A 257 27.88 10.73 9.05
N LEU A 258 27.70 10.52 10.35
CA LEU A 258 28.55 11.13 11.40
C LEU A 258 29.52 10.05 11.93
N VAL A 259 30.81 10.24 11.69
CA VAL A 259 31.88 9.37 12.18
C VAL A 259 32.69 10.09 13.25
N GLY A 260 33.00 9.40 14.34
CA GLY A 260 33.80 9.96 15.45
C GLY A 260 33.78 9.03 16.66
N ASP A 261 34.59 9.37 17.69
CA ASP A 261 34.77 8.54 18.88
C ASP A 261 33.47 8.37 19.71
N PRO A 262 33.33 7.29 20.49
CA PRO A 262 32.23 7.13 21.43
C PRO A 262 32.26 8.24 22.50
N GLY A 263 31.10 8.76 22.87
CA GLY A 263 30.97 9.85 23.86
C GLY A 263 30.88 11.27 23.27
N LEU A 264 31.04 11.45 21.96
CA LEU A 264 30.96 12.79 21.30
C LEU A 264 29.51 13.20 20.98
N VAL A 265 28.59 13.10 21.93
CA VAL A 265 27.21 13.69 21.88
C VAL A 265 26.38 13.35 20.59
N LYS A 266 26.88 12.47 19.71
CA LYS A 266 26.21 12.12 18.44
C LYS A 266 24.81 11.56 18.64
N VAL A 267 24.64 10.69 19.63
CA VAL A 267 23.36 10.05 19.96
C VAL A 267 22.35 11.06 20.49
N SER A 268 22.78 12.05 21.28
CA SER A 268 21.89 13.08 21.86
C SER A 268 21.30 14.05 20.82
N ILE A 269 21.92 14.16 19.64
CA ILE A 269 21.41 14.98 18.53
C ILE A 269 20.36 14.21 17.71
N ILE A 270 20.48 12.88 17.63
CA ILE A 270 19.65 12.02 16.74
C ILE A 270 18.42 11.49 17.48
N CYS A 271 18.49 11.27 18.80
CA CYS A 271 17.42 10.64 19.60
C CYS A 271 16.34 11.62 20.10
N LYS A 272 16.20 12.80 19.54
CA LYS A 272 15.11 13.74 19.78
C LYS A 272 14.41 14.09 18.48
#